data_7c740bc0122dafac7c51dc19e3df0036
#
_entry.id   7c740bc0122dafac7c51dc19e3df0036
#
_cell.length_a   1.000
_cell.length_b   1.000
_cell.length_c   1.000
_cell.angle_alpha   90.00
_cell.angle_beta   90.00
_cell.angle_gamma   90.00
#
_symmetry.space_group_name_H-M   'P 1'
#
loop_
_entity.id
_entity.type
_entity.pdbx_description
1 polymer ?
#
loop_
_entity_poly.entity_id
_entity_poly.type
_entity_poly.pdbx_seq_one_letter_code
_entity_poly.pdbx_strand_id
1 'polypeptide(L)'
;VWSYIRGNRXDEFKKQMSIXRWLRPDIITSDXATIHFIFTDWQKTEVDRIEGYPPNRIMSKEIVLMSLEETEDWIRGKLALIDQYKXVEEPLLPPCTDEELWMTDHKFQYYADPTKATTGGRATKXFYVKDYGSVEAARTAAHQYCSQKGKGIVVEVPGTPRRCAYCPAFPICTQKNQYFPEGIIHD
;
A
#
# COMPACT_ATOMS: atom_id res chain seq x y z
N VAL A 1 11.04 -0.65 9.11
CA VAL A 1 11.84 -1.62 8.33
C VAL A 1 11.03 -2.21 7.18
N TRP A 2 9.83 -2.75 7.46
CA TRP A 2 9.06 -3.48 6.45
C TRP A 2 8.65 -2.63 5.25
N SER A 3 8.36 -1.36 5.46
CA SER A 3 8.07 -0.44 4.36
C SER A 3 9.30 -0.19 3.48
N TYR A 4 10.50 -0.28 4.05
CA TYR A 4 11.76 -0.19 3.30
C TYR A 4 11.99 -1.43 2.44
N ILE A 5 11.74 -2.62 3.03
CA ILE A 5 11.98 -3.91 2.35
C ILE A 5 10.97 -4.15 1.22
N ARG A 6 9.68 -3.92 1.51
CA ARG A 6 8.57 -4.30 0.62
C ARG A 6 7.91 -3.11 -0.09
N GLY A 7 8.18 -1.89 0.38
CA GLY A 7 7.50 -0.71 -0.13
C GLY A 7 8.14 -0.15 -1.38
N ASN A 8 7.32 0.45 -2.24
CA ASN A 8 7.77 1.14 -3.43
C ASN A 8 7.52 2.64 -3.31
N ARG A 9 7.98 3.19 -2.18
CA ARG A 9 7.80 4.63 -1.92
C ARG A 9 8.86 5.52 -2.56
N UNK A 10 9.59 5.10 -3.07
CA UNK A 10 10.53 5.73 -3.75
C UNK A 10 10.00 6.69 -4.65
N ASP A 11 9.03 6.19 -5.43
CA ASP A 11 8.39 7.03 -6.43
C ASP A 11 7.74 8.28 -5.82
N GLU A 12 7.09 8.14 -4.69
CA GLU A 12 6.50 9.29 -3.96
C GLU A 12 7.57 10.28 -3.56
N PHE A 13 8.67 9.80 -3.00
CA PHE A 13 9.78 10.68 -2.60
C PHE A 13 10.43 11.33 -3.81
N LYS A 14 10.57 10.58 -4.91
CA LYS A 14 11.12 11.11 -6.16
C LYS A 14 10.28 12.29 -6.67
N LYS A 15 8.96 12.10 -6.73
CA LYS A 15 8.05 13.16 -7.19
C LYS A 15 8.12 14.39 -6.27
N GLN A 16 8.08 14.18 -4.96
CA GLN A 16 8.14 15.27 -3.99
C GLN A 16 9.44 16.06 -4.12
N MET A 17 10.58 15.36 -4.19
CA MET A 17 11.89 16.01 -4.31
C MET A 17 12.06 16.70 -5.67
N SER A 18 11.51 16.12 -6.73
CA SER A 18 11.53 16.72 -8.07
C SER A 18 10.73 18.04 -8.10
N ILE A 19 9.65 18.11 -7.44
CA ILE A 19 8.88 19.35 -7.30
C ILE A 19 9.65 20.40 -6.51
N UNK A 20 10.22 20.02 -5.58
CA UNK A 20 10.94 20.81 -4.87
C UNK A 20 11.94 21.44 -5.61
N ARG A 21 12.77 20.64 -6.43
CA ARG A 21 13.79 21.15 -7.36
C ARG A 21 13.19 22.07 -8.45
N TRP A 22 12.06 21.67 -9.01
CA TRP A 22 11.39 22.46 -10.06
C TRP A 22 11.01 23.86 -9.57
N LEU A 23 10.60 23.97 -8.30
CA LEU A 23 10.25 25.27 -7.71
C LEU A 23 11.48 26.13 -7.44
N ARG A 24 12.63 25.52 -7.13
CA ARG A 24 13.85 26.26 -6.80
C ARG A 24 15.08 25.65 -7.50
N PRO A 25 15.11 25.68 -8.83
CA PRO A 25 16.25 25.11 -9.57
C PRO A 25 17.54 25.91 -9.38
N ASP A 26 17.43 27.12 -8.90
CA ASP A 26 18.59 27.98 -8.57
C ASP A 26 19.30 27.51 -7.29
N ILE A 27 18.59 26.82 -6.41
CA ILE A 27 19.13 26.32 -5.13
C ILE A 27 19.40 24.82 -5.22
N ILE A 28 18.44 24.06 -5.74
CA ILE A 28 18.55 22.59 -5.82
C ILE A 28 19.02 22.24 -7.22
N THR A 29 20.34 22.18 -7.37
CA THR A 29 20.97 21.99 -8.68
C THR A 29 21.28 20.51 -8.98
N SER A 30 21.31 19.67 -7.94
CA SER A 30 21.62 18.24 -8.09
C SER A 30 20.44 17.49 -8.74
N ASP A 31 20.78 16.53 -9.55
CA ASP A 31 19.81 15.56 -10.08
C ASP A 31 19.71 14.25 -9.25
N UNK A 32 20.13 14.12 -8.09
CA UNK A 32 20.07 13.16 -7.22
C UNK A 32 19.60 13.72 -5.98
N ALA A 33 18.98 12.95 -5.27
CA ALA A 33 18.58 13.25 -3.91
C ALA A 33 18.84 12.01 -3.03
N THR A 34 19.11 12.26 -1.75
CA THR A 34 19.38 11.18 -0.81
C THR A 34 18.25 11.10 0.22
N ILE A 35 17.68 9.90 0.40
CA ILE A 35 16.71 9.62 1.45
C ILE A 35 17.46 8.95 2.60
N HIS A 36 17.34 9.48 3.81
CA HIS A 36 17.89 8.88 5.02
C HIS A 36 16.76 8.17 5.77
N PHE A 37 16.91 6.87 5.97
CA PHE A 37 15.96 6.04 6.70
C PHE A 37 16.46 5.82 8.13
N ILE A 38 15.62 6.13 9.10
CA ILE A 38 15.86 5.83 10.51
C ILE A 38 14.79 4.82 10.93
N PHE A 39 15.22 3.58 11.17
CA PHE A 39 14.29 2.48 11.46
C PHE A 39 14.04 2.35 12.96
N THR A 40 12.89 2.80 13.41
CA THR A 40 12.53 2.76 14.84
C THR A 40 12.24 1.33 15.31
N ASP A 41 11.89 0.45 14.39
CA ASP A 41 11.55 -0.96 14.66
C ASP A 41 12.70 -1.94 14.31
N TRP A 42 13.93 -1.42 14.09
CA TRP A 42 15.08 -2.23 13.68
C TRP A 42 15.57 -3.12 14.83
N GLN A 43 15.87 -4.38 14.52
CA GLN A 43 16.39 -5.34 15.49
C GLN A 43 17.63 -6.05 14.91
N LYS A 44 18.73 -6.01 15.64
CA LYS A 44 20.00 -6.61 15.22
C LYS A 44 19.85 -8.12 14.94
N THR A 45 19.02 -8.81 15.72
CA THR A 45 18.80 -10.26 15.59
C THR A 45 18.14 -10.66 14.26
N GLU A 46 17.54 -9.71 13.56
CA GLU A 46 16.85 -9.99 12.30
C GLU A 46 17.74 -9.82 11.07
N VAL A 47 18.93 -9.22 11.24
CA VAL A 47 19.83 -8.86 10.12
C VAL A 47 20.19 -10.09 9.27
N ASP A 48 20.54 -11.19 9.91
CA ASP A 48 20.96 -12.41 9.20
C ASP A 48 19.82 -13.42 9.01
N ARG A 49 18.62 -13.09 9.49
CA ARG A 49 17.46 -14.01 9.44
C ARG A 49 16.48 -13.66 8.34
N ILE A 50 16.44 -12.41 7.90
CA ILE A 50 15.42 -11.92 6.95
C ILE A 50 16.14 -11.36 5.74
N GLU A 51 15.85 -11.92 4.58
CA GLU A 51 16.40 -11.45 3.31
C GLU A 51 16.01 -10.00 3.05
N GLY A 52 16.99 -9.18 2.71
CA GLY A 52 16.77 -7.75 2.43
C GLY A 52 16.63 -6.87 3.66
N TYR A 53 16.79 -7.44 4.86
CA TYR A 53 16.72 -6.65 6.10
C TYR A 53 17.89 -5.68 6.16
N PRO A 54 17.65 -4.40 6.51
CA PRO A 54 18.75 -3.43 6.53
C PRO A 54 19.83 -3.80 7.56
N PRO A 55 21.12 -3.76 7.16
CA PRO A 55 22.21 -4.14 8.07
C PRO A 55 22.39 -3.17 9.23
N ASN A 56 21.89 -1.95 9.12
CA ASN A 56 22.03 -0.92 10.14
C ASN A 56 20.71 -0.22 10.40
N ARG A 57 20.60 0.36 11.58
CA ARG A 57 19.40 1.12 11.99
C ARG A 57 19.21 2.37 11.13
N ILE A 58 20.28 2.92 10.59
CA ILE A 58 20.25 4.10 9.71
C ILE A 58 20.83 3.69 8.37
N MET A 59 20.06 3.98 7.31
CA MET A 59 20.45 3.67 5.93
C MET A 59 20.17 4.88 5.05
N SER A 60 20.94 5.01 3.98
CA SER A 60 20.72 6.07 2.98
C SER A 60 20.51 5.43 1.61
N LYS A 61 19.61 6.03 0.84
CA LYS A 61 19.36 5.59 -0.53
C LYS A 61 19.32 6.81 -1.44
N GLU A 62 20.13 6.78 -2.49
CA GLU A 62 20.13 7.82 -3.50
C GLU A 62 19.05 7.53 -4.54
N ILE A 63 18.32 8.57 -4.95
CA ILE A 63 17.33 8.48 -6.02
C ILE A 63 17.62 9.55 -7.07
N VAL A 64 17.42 9.19 -8.33
CA VAL A 64 17.55 10.11 -9.45
C VAL A 64 16.22 10.83 -9.61
N LEU A 65 16.28 12.17 -9.62
CA LEU A 65 15.09 13.01 -9.75
C LEU A 65 14.62 13.04 -11.20
N MET A 66 13.37 13.38 -11.38
CA MET A 66 12.81 13.69 -12.71
C MET A 66 13.52 14.93 -13.25
N SER A 67 13.69 15.04 -14.56
CA SER A 67 14.19 16.29 -15.16
C SER A 67 13.23 17.44 -14.86
N LEU A 68 13.68 18.67 -15.05
CA LEU A 68 12.80 19.83 -14.88
C LEU A 68 11.62 19.77 -15.84
N GLU A 69 11.87 19.33 -17.07
CA GLU A 69 10.84 19.19 -18.10
C GLU A 69 9.81 18.10 -17.71
N GLU A 70 10.29 16.92 -17.31
CA GLU A 70 9.40 15.83 -16.87
C GLU A 70 8.55 16.25 -15.67
N THR A 71 9.16 17.00 -14.74
CA THR A 71 8.46 17.48 -13.55
C THR A 71 7.36 18.45 -13.94
N GLU A 72 7.68 19.40 -14.83
CA GLU A 72 6.69 20.37 -15.31
C GLU A 72 5.53 19.67 -16.02
N ASP A 73 5.84 18.71 -16.90
CA ASP A 73 4.81 17.95 -17.62
C ASP A 73 3.89 17.19 -16.65
N TRP A 74 4.48 16.58 -15.62
CA TRP A 74 3.70 15.88 -14.60
C TRP A 74 2.78 16.85 -13.83
N ILE A 75 3.32 18.03 -13.45
CA ILE A 75 2.53 19.05 -12.73
C ILE A 75 1.38 19.54 -13.63
N ARG A 76 1.68 19.85 -14.90
CA ARG A 76 0.65 20.31 -15.85
C ARG A 76 -0.44 19.27 -16.06
N GLY A 77 -0.04 17.99 -16.12
CA GLY A 77 -1.00 16.89 -16.24
C GLY A 77 -1.95 16.82 -15.03
N LYS A 78 -1.40 16.97 -13.82
CA LYS A 78 -2.21 16.97 -12.60
C LYS A 78 -3.17 18.15 -12.55
N LEU A 79 -2.68 19.34 -12.90
CA LEU A 79 -3.53 20.54 -12.94
C LEU A 79 -4.64 20.42 -13.99
N ALA A 80 -4.34 19.81 -15.14
CA ALA A 80 -5.34 19.56 -16.18
C ALA A 80 -6.43 18.62 -15.70
N LEU A 81 -6.09 17.58 -14.93
CA LEU A 81 -7.06 16.66 -14.35
C LEU A 81 -7.96 17.38 -13.33
N ILE A 82 -7.36 18.21 -12.48
CA ILE A 82 -8.13 19.01 -11.51
C ILE A 82 -9.14 19.91 -12.25
N ASP A 83 -8.66 20.56 -13.30
CA ASP A 83 -9.50 21.46 -14.12
C ASP A 83 -10.65 20.70 -14.80
N GLN A 84 -10.33 19.50 -15.31
CA GLN A 84 -11.31 18.64 -15.99
C GLN A 84 -12.44 18.20 -15.05
N TYR A 85 -12.11 17.89 -13.79
CA TYR A 85 -13.06 17.24 -12.88
C TYR A 85 -13.65 18.18 -11.82
N LYS A 86 -13.12 19.40 -11.67
CA LYS A 86 -13.55 20.34 -10.62
C LYS A 86 -15.04 20.66 -10.60
N UNK A 87 -15.69 20.39 -11.57
CA UNK A 87 -16.96 20.65 -11.75
C UNK A 87 -17.80 19.54 -11.85
N VAL A 88 -17.22 18.44 -11.80
CA VAL A 88 -17.96 17.19 -12.04
C VAL A 88 -18.57 16.71 -10.73
N GLU A 89 -19.81 16.24 -10.78
CA GLU A 89 -20.49 15.72 -9.59
C GLU A 89 -19.78 14.49 -9.07
N GLU A 90 -19.71 14.33 -7.73
CA GLU A 90 -18.93 13.30 -7.05
C GLU A 90 -19.18 11.88 -7.60
N PRO A 91 -20.42 11.41 -7.84
CA PRO A 91 -20.61 10.04 -8.34
C PRO A 91 -20.03 9.77 -9.72
N LEU A 92 -19.72 10.84 -10.48
CA LEU A 92 -19.17 10.73 -11.84
C LEU A 92 -17.65 10.90 -11.87
N LEU A 93 -17.02 11.15 -10.73
CA LEU A 93 -15.57 11.26 -10.65
C LEU A 93 -14.91 9.89 -10.84
N PRO A 94 -13.71 9.84 -11.43
CA PRO A 94 -12.98 8.57 -11.48
C PRO A 94 -12.78 8.00 -10.09
N PRO A 95 -13.01 6.69 -9.89
CA PRO A 95 -12.80 6.10 -8.57
C PRO A 95 -11.31 6.06 -8.19
N CYS A 96 -11.04 6.10 -6.90
CA CYS A 96 -9.68 5.89 -6.40
C CYS A 96 -9.20 4.49 -6.77
N THR A 97 -7.93 4.39 -7.14
CA THR A 97 -7.29 3.10 -7.39
C THR A 97 -6.97 2.40 -6.07
N ASP A 98 -6.69 1.11 -6.13
CA ASP A 98 -6.29 0.34 -4.93
C ASP A 98 -5.05 0.95 -4.26
N GLU A 99 -4.11 1.45 -5.06
CA GLU A 99 -2.91 2.11 -4.55
C GLU A 99 -3.28 3.39 -3.78
N GLU A 100 -4.16 4.21 -4.35
CA GLU A 100 -4.63 5.45 -3.72
C GLU A 100 -5.43 5.17 -2.45
N LEU A 101 -6.12 4.04 -2.40
CA LEU A 101 -6.91 3.63 -1.24
C LEU A 101 -6.07 3.00 -0.13
N TRP A 102 -4.78 2.75 -0.36
CA TRP A 102 -3.93 1.96 0.53
C TRP A 102 -4.59 0.60 0.82
N MET A 103 -5.10 -0.02 -0.25
CA MET A 103 -5.85 -1.28 -0.14
C MET A 103 -4.97 -2.37 0.48
N THR A 104 -5.46 -3.02 1.53
CA THR A 104 -4.75 -4.15 2.12
C THR A 104 -4.90 -5.38 1.23
N ASP A 105 -4.01 -6.36 1.40
CA ASP A 105 -4.02 -7.57 0.57
C ASP A 105 -5.27 -8.41 0.84
N HIS A 106 -5.95 -8.82 -0.24
CA HIS A 106 -6.98 -9.85 -0.19
C HIS A 106 -6.28 -11.20 -0.01
N LYS A 107 -6.68 -11.98 0.98
CA LYS A 107 -6.01 -13.24 1.31
C LYS A 107 -6.97 -14.24 1.94
N PHE A 108 -6.54 -15.49 1.97
CA PHE A 108 -7.20 -16.56 2.71
C PHE A 108 -6.25 -16.99 3.81
N GLN A 109 -6.75 -17.07 5.03
CA GLN A 109 -5.96 -17.41 6.21
C GLN A 109 -6.34 -18.80 6.69
N TYR A 110 -5.36 -19.71 6.72
CA TYR A 110 -5.55 -21.04 7.30
C TYR A 110 -5.15 -21.00 8.76
N TYR A 111 -6.02 -21.52 9.61
CA TYR A 111 -5.79 -21.69 11.05
C TYR A 111 -5.84 -23.16 11.40
N ALA A 112 -4.71 -23.73 11.84
CA ALA A 112 -4.66 -25.11 12.31
C ALA A 112 -5.49 -25.28 13.60
N ASP A 113 -5.59 -24.21 14.39
CA ASP A 113 -6.45 -24.12 15.58
C ASP A 113 -7.55 -23.09 15.27
N PRO A 114 -8.79 -23.55 15.05
CA PRO A 114 -9.90 -22.65 14.69
C PRO A 114 -10.19 -21.55 15.71
N THR A 115 -9.89 -21.77 16.99
CA THR A 115 -10.16 -20.77 18.03
C THR A 115 -9.34 -19.48 17.79
N LYS A 116 -8.18 -19.60 17.17
CA LYS A 116 -7.33 -18.44 16.88
C LYS A 116 -7.96 -17.47 15.88
N ALA A 117 -8.85 -17.99 15.02
CA ALA A 117 -9.53 -17.14 14.04
C ALA A 117 -10.52 -16.18 14.72
N THR A 118 -11.10 -16.58 15.84
CA THR A 118 -12.08 -15.75 16.56
C THR A 118 -11.46 -14.93 17.68
N THR A 119 -10.29 -15.34 18.17
CA THR A 119 -9.61 -14.66 19.27
C THR A 119 -8.52 -13.69 18.80
N GLY A 120 -8.42 -13.44 17.47
CA GLY A 120 -7.42 -12.54 16.92
C GLY A 120 -6.01 -13.12 16.89
N GLY A 121 -5.90 -14.45 16.99
CA GLY A 121 -4.62 -15.13 16.96
C GLY A 121 -4.00 -15.14 15.56
N ARG A 122 -2.71 -15.42 15.50
CA ARG A 122 -1.98 -15.46 14.23
C ARG A 122 -2.38 -16.66 13.38
N ALA A 123 -2.65 -16.42 12.11
CA ALA A 123 -2.91 -17.49 11.13
C ALA A 123 -1.68 -18.39 10.97
N THR A 124 -1.92 -19.67 10.72
CA THR A 124 -0.85 -20.64 10.47
C THR A 124 -0.20 -20.42 9.10
N LYS A 125 -1.00 -20.08 8.12
CA LYS A 125 -0.51 -19.82 6.76
C LYS A 125 -1.44 -18.84 6.00
N UNK A 126 -1.25 -17.83 5.10
CA UNK A 126 -1.91 -17.02 4.46
C UNK A 126 -1.79 -17.35 3.16
N PHE A 127 -2.55 -17.26 2.27
CA PHE A 127 -2.63 -17.43 0.82
C PHE A 127 -3.08 -16.11 0.20
N TYR A 128 -2.18 -15.34 -0.35
CA TYR A 128 -2.46 -14.00 -0.90
C TYR A 128 -2.97 -14.12 -2.34
N VAL A 129 -4.08 -13.46 -2.65
CA VAL A 129 -4.68 -13.48 -3.99
C VAL A 129 -3.66 -13.08 -5.07
N LYS A 130 -2.83 -12.09 -4.78
CA LYS A 130 -1.80 -11.60 -5.72
C LYS A 130 -0.79 -12.69 -6.13
N ASP A 131 -0.58 -13.70 -5.29
CA ASP A 131 0.36 -14.79 -5.58
C ASP A 131 -0.25 -15.88 -6.45
N TYR A 132 -1.59 -15.89 -6.58
CA TYR A 132 -2.33 -16.93 -7.30
C TYR A 132 -3.03 -16.42 -8.57
N GLY A 133 -3.01 -15.12 -8.79
CA GLY A 133 -3.58 -14.50 -9.97
C GLY A 133 -5.10 -14.30 -9.95
N SER A 134 -5.81 -14.94 -9.03
CA SER A 134 -7.26 -14.74 -8.88
C SER A 134 -7.73 -15.15 -7.48
N VAL A 135 -8.89 -14.62 -7.09
CA VAL A 135 -9.53 -14.97 -5.81
C VAL A 135 -9.84 -16.47 -5.78
N GLU A 136 -10.37 -17.00 -6.88
CA GLU A 136 -10.76 -18.41 -6.96
C GLU A 136 -9.55 -19.35 -6.82
N ALA A 137 -8.44 -19.01 -7.47
CA ALA A 137 -7.21 -19.82 -7.38
C ALA A 137 -6.65 -19.82 -5.96
N ALA A 138 -6.63 -18.66 -5.31
CA ALA A 138 -6.15 -18.54 -3.92
C ALA A 138 -7.06 -19.30 -2.95
N ARG A 139 -8.38 -19.17 -3.14
CA ARG A 139 -9.40 -19.89 -2.33
C ARG A 139 -9.18 -21.40 -2.46
N THR A 140 -9.07 -21.90 -3.68
CA THR A 140 -8.86 -23.33 -3.96
C THR A 140 -7.59 -23.83 -3.28
N ALA A 141 -6.48 -23.10 -3.44
CA ALA A 141 -5.20 -23.47 -2.83
C ALA A 141 -5.30 -23.56 -1.30
N ALA A 142 -5.99 -22.59 -0.69
CA ALA A 142 -6.15 -22.56 0.77
C ALA A 142 -6.97 -23.76 1.27
N HIS A 143 -8.09 -24.05 0.58
CA HIS A 143 -8.95 -25.17 0.97
C HIS A 143 -8.29 -26.53 0.70
N GLN A 144 -7.54 -26.67 -0.39
CA GLN A 144 -6.76 -27.89 -0.65
C GLN A 144 -5.73 -28.10 0.45
N TYR A 145 -5.04 -27.04 0.86
CA TYR A 145 -4.06 -27.13 1.94
C TYR A 145 -4.73 -27.57 3.25
N CYS A 146 -5.87 -26.97 3.58
CA CYS A 146 -6.65 -27.32 4.78
C CYS A 146 -7.05 -28.80 4.74
N SER A 147 -7.54 -29.28 3.58
CA SER A 147 -7.94 -30.67 3.41
C SER A 147 -6.77 -31.63 3.58
N GLN A 148 -5.60 -31.28 3.02
CA GLN A 148 -4.38 -32.09 3.17
C GLN A 148 -3.94 -32.20 4.63
N LYS A 149 -4.18 -31.14 5.42
CA LYS A 149 -3.84 -31.14 6.85
C LYS A 149 -4.84 -31.92 7.69
N GLY A 150 -6.04 -32.18 7.18
CA GLY A 150 -7.09 -32.92 7.86
C GLY A 150 -7.66 -32.23 9.08
N LYS A 151 -7.36 -30.95 9.29
CA LYS A 151 -7.85 -30.15 10.43
C LYS A 151 -7.75 -28.66 10.13
N GLY A 152 -8.41 -27.87 10.94
CA GLY A 152 -8.34 -26.41 10.85
C GLY A 152 -9.45 -25.81 10.00
N ILE A 153 -9.36 -24.52 9.78
CA ILE A 153 -10.32 -23.78 8.96
C ILE A 153 -9.61 -22.77 8.07
N VAL A 154 -10.31 -22.35 7.02
CA VAL A 154 -9.88 -21.26 6.13
C VAL A 154 -10.84 -20.08 6.31
N VAL A 155 -10.28 -18.90 6.50
CA VAL A 155 -11.03 -17.64 6.63
C VAL A 155 -10.61 -16.72 5.51
N GLU A 156 -11.58 -16.19 4.75
CA GLU A 156 -11.32 -15.18 3.74
C GLU A 156 -11.24 -13.81 4.38
N VAL A 157 -10.17 -13.06 4.04
CA VAL A 157 -9.95 -11.70 4.51
C VAL A 157 -9.87 -10.79 3.28
N PRO A 158 -10.97 -10.14 2.91
CA PRO A 158 -10.97 -9.20 1.77
C PRO A 158 -10.07 -8.00 2.06
N GLY A 159 -9.57 -7.37 1.00
CA GLY A 159 -8.83 -6.12 1.15
C GLY A 159 -9.74 -5.02 1.71
N THR A 160 -9.13 -4.11 2.47
CA THR A 160 -9.84 -2.94 3.00
C THR A 160 -9.11 -1.67 2.62
N PRO A 161 -9.86 -0.57 2.31
CA PRO A 161 -9.25 0.70 1.92
C PRO A 161 -8.87 1.53 3.14
N ARG A 162 -7.65 1.36 3.63
CA ARG A 162 -7.20 1.99 4.88
C ARG A 162 -7.19 3.51 4.81
N ARG A 163 -6.96 4.10 3.64
CA ARG A 163 -6.92 5.55 3.49
C ARG A 163 -8.26 6.22 3.78
N CYS A 164 -9.37 5.51 3.61
CA CYS A 164 -10.71 6.08 3.86
C CYS A 164 -10.86 6.60 5.29
N ALA A 165 -10.16 6.01 6.26
CA ALA A 165 -10.19 6.47 7.66
C ALA A 165 -9.61 7.87 7.84
N TYR A 166 -8.81 8.33 6.88
CA TYR A 166 -8.13 9.63 6.93
C TYR A 166 -8.63 10.60 5.86
N CYS A 167 -9.66 10.20 5.09
CA CYS A 167 -10.09 10.96 3.92
C CYS A 167 -11.15 12.00 4.28
N PRO A 168 -10.88 13.30 4.06
CA PRO A 168 -11.88 14.33 4.36
C PRO A 168 -13.12 14.26 3.48
N ALA A 169 -13.05 13.59 2.32
CA ALA A 169 -14.20 13.42 1.43
C ALA A 169 -15.10 12.23 1.81
N PHE A 170 -14.72 11.46 2.83
CA PHE A 170 -15.46 10.25 3.22
C PHE A 170 -16.97 10.48 3.36
N PRO A 171 -17.45 11.57 4.02
CA PRO A 171 -18.90 11.74 4.20
C PRO A 171 -19.70 11.85 2.90
N ILE A 172 -19.09 12.38 1.83
CA ILE A 172 -19.80 12.60 0.56
C ILE A 172 -19.43 11.59 -0.53
N CYS A 173 -18.48 10.70 -0.26
CA CYS A 173 -17.94 9.77 -1.25
C CYS A 173 -18.89 8.59 -1.49
N THR A 174 -19.30 8.36 -2.75
CA THR A 174 -20.15 7.21 -3.09
C THR A 174 -19.34 5.93 -3.28
N GLN A 175 -18.04 6.03 -3.68
CA GLN A 175 -17.20 4.84 -3.84
C GLN A 175 -17.05 4.06 -2.53
N LYS A 176 -17.04 4.77 -1.39
CA LYS A 176 -16.90 4.11 -0.08
C LYS A 176 -17.98 3.10 0.21
N ASN A 177 -19.17 3.26 -0.41
CA ASN A 177 -20.33 2.43 -0.11
C ASN A 177 -20.10 0.96 -0.48
N GLN A 178 -19.19 0.68 -1.42
CA GLN A 178 -18.87 -0.71 -1.77
C GLN A 178 -18.00 -1.39 -0.69
N TYR A 179 -17.34 -0.60 0.16
CA TYR A 179 -16.48 -1.12 1.24
C TYR A 179 -17.12 -0.95 2.62
N PHE A 180 -17.95 0.07 2.77
CA PHE A 180 -18.59 0.44 4.03
C PHE A 180 -20.10 0.65 3.74
N PRO A 181 -20.85 -0.43 3.51
CA PRO A 181 -22.28 -0.29 3.14
C PRO A 181 -23.12 0.48 4.17
N GLU A 182 -22.70 0.46 5.44
CA GLU A 182 -23.37 1.18 6.53
C GLU A 182 -22.94 2.64 6.62
N GLY A 183 -21.97 3.06 5.78
CA GLY A 183 -21.44 4.42 5.81
C GLY A 183 -20.54 4.72 7.01
N ILE A 184 -20.08 3.70 7.72
CA ILE A 184 -19.29 3.83 8.94
C ILE A 184 -18.03 2.95 8.81
N ILE A 185 -16.90 3.49 9.25
CA ILE A 185 -15.64 2.73 9.34
C ILE A 185 -15.63 2.01 10.69
N HIS A 186 -15.47 0.69 10.65
CA HIS A 186 -15.32 -0.11 11.87
C HIS A 186 -13.84 -0.39 12.11
N ASP A 187 -13.35 -0.16 13.33
CA ASP A 187 -11.97 -0.42 13.77
C ASP A 187 -11.68 -1.92 13.93
#